data_91861ade2b866d81c327ac42d6377c4b
#
_entry.id   91861ade2b866d81c327ac42d6377c4b
#
_cell.length_a   1.000
_cell.length_b   1.000
_cell.length_c   1.000
_cell.angle_alpha   90.00
_cell.angle_beta   90.00
_cell.angle_gamma   90.00
#
_symmetry.space_group_name_H-M   'P 1'
#
loop_
_entity.id
_entity.type
_entity.pdbx_description
1 polymer ?
#
loop_
_entity_poly.entity_id
_entity_poly.type
_entity_poly.pdbx_seq_one_letter_code
_entity_poly.pdbx_strand_id
1 'polypeptide(L)'
;MNGQSEMSFKLEECVSQEPSESNEHKPSGAAATRANPEYSLMLAMAAVKTAAENGAQDLVVLDMSKHTAIFDYFVIATGTSRRQLHAISEEIDHKLEDELNDKRMNIDGYDDSKWIVLDYGTVVIHLFDEDTRVFYSLEALWGDAAKVDLTETLKNVR
;
A
#
# COMPACT_ATOMS: atom_id res chain seq x y z
N MET A 1 -18.38 -10.27 17.01
CA MET A 1 -17.37 -10.57 15.99
C MET A 1 -17.00 -9.29 15.28
N ASN A 2 -15.86 -8.80 15.56
CA ASN A 2 -15.52 -7.42 15.25
C ASN A 2 -14.43 -7.30 14.19
N GLY A 3 -14.78 -7.57 12.91
CA GLY A 3 -13.90 -7.32 11.78
C GLY A 3 -13.45 -5.85 11.70
N GLN A 4 -14.30 -4.94 12.16
CA GLN A 4 -13.93 -3.52 12.28
C GLN A 4 -12.83 -3.28 13.32
N SER A 5 -12.78 -4.05 14.39
CA SER A 5 -11.76 -3.97 15.43
C SER A 5 -10.38 -4.41 14.93
N GLU A 6 -10.30 -5.49 14.16
CA GLU A 6 -9.03 -5.97 13.59
C GLU A 6 -8.49 -5.04 12.51
N MET A 7 -9.35 -4.45 11.68
CA MET A 7 -8.97 -3.47 10.69
C MET A 7 -8.45 -2.18 11.32
N SER A 8 -9.13 -1.68 12.37
CA SER A 8 -8.67 -0.53 13.15
C SER A 8 -7.31 -0.82 13.79
N PHE A 9 -7.09 -2.03 14.28
CA PHE A 9 -5.81 -2.45 14.87
C PHE A 9 -4.67 -2.42 13.84
N LYS A 10 -4.87 -2.97 12.64
CA LYS A 10 -3.85 -2.91 11.58
C LYS A 10 -3.54 -1.50 11.11
N LEU A 11 -4.55 -0.66 11.00
CA LEU A 11 -4.37 0.76 10.66
C LEU A 11 -3.66 1.52 11.79
N GLU A 12 -3.98 1.21 13.04
CA GLU A 12 -3.31 1.78 14.23
C GLU A 12 -1.86 1.32 14.34
N GLU A 13 -1.54 0.07 14.01
CA GLU A 13 -0.16 -0.40 13.93
C GLU A 13 0.67 0.38 12.90
N CYS A 14 0.10 0.72 11.76
CA CYS A 14 0.76 1.57 10.77
C CYS A 14 0.94 3.02 11.25
N VAL A 15 0.09 3.50 12.18
CA VAL A 15 0.05 4.87 12.69
C VAL A 15 0.85 5.01 14.00
N SER A 16 0.86 3.99 14.86
CA SER A 16 1.36 4.07 16.24
C SER A 16 2.87 3.87 16.38
N GLN A 17 3.61 3.67 15.29
CA GLN A 17 5.06 3.72 15.36
C GLN A 17 5.54 5.18 15.35
N GLU A 18 5.32 5.86 16.47
CA GLU A 18 6.05 7.09 16.72
C GLU A 18 7.54 6.76 16.80
N PRO A 19 8.40 7.52 16.09
CA PRO A 19 9.82 7.32 16.22
C PRO A 19 10.21 7.62 17.67
N SER A 20 10.72 6.62 18.36
CA SER A 20 11.30 6.82 19.68
C SER A 20 12.38 7.90 19.59
N GLU A 21 12.23 8.94 20.37
CA GLU A 21 13.20 10.02 20.52
C GLU A 21 14.52 9.47 21.04
N SER A 22 15.36 8.98 20.19
CA SER A 22 16.82 8.91 20.43
C SER A 22 17.50 8.28 19.22
N ASN A 23 17.75 9.10 18.24
CA ASN A 23 18.96 9.05 17.40
C ASN A 23 18.87 10.17 16.37
N GLU A 24 19.90 10.95 16.26
CA GLU A 24 20.13 11.83 15.13
C GLU A 24 20.14 10.99 13.86
N HIS A 25 18.95 10.62 13.38
CA HIS A 25 18.81 9.94 12.11
C HIS A 25 18.53 11.00 11.05
N LYS A 26 19.43 11.08 10.08
CA LYS A 26 19.17 11.68 8.76
C LYS A 26 17.72 11.43 8.40
N PRO A 27 16.95 12.42 7.93
CA PRO A 27 15.56 12.19 7.56
C PRO A 27 15.52 11.01 6.59
N SER A 28 14.91 9.93 7.03
CA SER A 28 14.63 8.78 6.18
C SER A 28 13.83 9.27 4.98
N GLY A 29 13.99 8.63 3.84
CA GLY A 29 13.33 9.01 2.59
C GLY A 29 11.84 9.36 2.71
N ALA A 30 11.13 8.83 3.72
CA ALA A 30 9.73 9.11 4.00
C ALA A 30 9.43 10.59 4.28
N ALA A 31 10.30 11.31 5.00
CA ALA A 31 10.09 12.73 5.27
C ALA A 31 10.34 13.59 4.02
N ALA A 32 11.29 13.19 3.18
CA ALA A 32 11.55 13.83 1.90
C ALA A 32 10.42 13.56 0.88
N THR A 33 9.83 12.36 0.94
CA THR A 33 8.74 11.94 0.05
C THR A 33 7.46 12.74 0.30
N ARG A 34 7.14 13.06 1.56
CA ARG A 34 5.96 13.89 1.92
C ARG A 34 6.03 15.31 1.36
N ALA A 35 7.22 15.82 1.13
CA ALA A 35 7.38 17.13 0.52
C ALA A 35 7.09 17.13 -1.00
N ASN A 36 6.89 15.96 -1.60
CA ASN A 36 6.66 15.83 -3.03
C ASN A 36 5.49 14.88 -3.35
N PRO A 37 4.24 15.40 -3.44
CA PRO A 37 3.06 14.60 -3.76
C PRO A 37 3.15 13.89 -5.12
N GLU A 38 3.86 14.46 -6.09
CA GLU A 38 4.08 13.83 -7.40
C GLU A 38 4.91 12.56 -7.28
N TYR A 39 5.88 12.56 -6.39
CA TYR A 39 6.70 11.38 -6.11
C TYR A 39 5.87 10.27 -5.44
N SER A 40 5.02 10.60 -4.48
CA SER A 40 4.11 9.64 -3.84
C SER A 40 3.16 9.01 -4.87
N LEU A 41 2.63 9.81 -5.79
CA LEU A 41 1.78 9.32 -6.87
C LEU A 41 2.57 8.39 -7.81
N MET A 42 3.79 8.75 -8.16
CA MET A 42 4.67 7.91 -8.98
C MET A 42 4.92 6.54 -8.33
N LEU A 43 5.19 6.50 -7.02
CA LEU A 43 5.36 5.25 -6.27
C LEU A 43 4.08 4.41 -6.30
N ALA A 44 2.92 5.03 -6.05
CA ALA A 44 1.64 4.34 -6.09
C ALA A 44 1.37 3.75 -7.49
N MET A 45 1.63 4.50 -8.55
CA MET A 45 1.46 4.03 -9.93
C MET A 45 2.45 2.91 -10.30
N ALA A 46 3.69 2.99 -9.84
CA ALA A 46 4.68 1.93 -10.03
C ALA A 46 4.23 0.63 -9.33
N ALA A 47 3.74 0.72 -8.10
CA ALA A 47 3.20 -0.42 -7.35
C ALA A 47 1.99 -1.06 -8.07
N VAL A 48 1.05 -0.25 -8.53
CA VAL A 48 -0.13 -0.71 -9.28
C VAL A 48 0.28 -1.44 -10.56
N LYS A 49 1.16 -0.84 -11.33
CA LYS A 49 1.64 -1.44 -12.57
C LYS A 49 2.32 -2.79 -12.31
N THR A 50 3.21 -2.83 -11.33
CA THR A 50 3.90 -4.07 -10.95
C THR A 50 2.91 -5.15 -10.48
N ALA A 51 1.93 -4.79 -9.65
CA ALA A 51 0.89 -5.70 -9.22
C ALA A 51 0.10 -6.26 -10.40
N ALA A 52 -0.30 -5.41 -11.34
CA ALA A 52 -1.04 -5.80 -12.54
C ALA A 52 -0.23 -6.72 -13.44
N GLU A 53 1.05 -6.44 -13.65
CA GLU A 53 1.98 -7.27 -14.44
C GLU A 53 2.15 -8.67 -13.83
N ASN A 54 1.93 -8.81 -12.53
CA ASN A 54 1.96 -10.08 -11.80
C ASN A 54 0.56 -10.69 -11.59
N GLY A 55 -0.43 -10.25 -12.34
CA GLY A 55 -1.76 -10.84 -12.38
C GLY A 55 -2.69 -10.44 -11.26
N ALA A 56 -2.39 -9.40 -10.50
CA ALA A 56 -3.30 -8.86 -9.50
C ALA A 56 -4.59 -8.35 -10.15
N GLN A 57 -5.69 -8.50 -9.44
CA GLN A 57 -7.03 -8.11 -9.89
C GLN A 57 -7.57 -6.97 -9.03
N ASP A 58 -8.64 -6.33 -9.53
CA ASP A 58 -9.41 -5.31 -8.82
C ASP A 58 -8.53 -4.22 -8.18
N LEU A 59 -7.63 -3.66 -9.00
CA LEU A 59 -6.69 -2.63 -8.60
C LEU A 59 -7.41 -1.30 -8.34
N VAL A 60 -7.17 -0.74 -7.16
CA VAL A 60 -7.70 0.56 -6.75
C VAL A 60 -6.58 1.38 -6.11
N VAL A 61 -6.53 2.66 -6.41
CA VAL A 61 -5.70 3.63 -5.70
C VAL A 61 -6.60 4.71 -5.12
N LEU A 62 -6.51 4.91 -3.81
CA LEU A 62 -7.24 5.93 -3.08
C LEU A 62 -6.32 7.08 -2.73
N ASP A 63 -6.76 8.30 -3.04
CA ASP A 63 -6.09 9.52 -2.58
C ASP A 63 -6.49 9.79 -1.13
N MET A 64 -5.54 9.61 -0.22
CA MET A 64 -5.73 9.75 1.22
C MET A 64 -5.32 11.13 1.74
N SER A 65 -4.81 12.00 0.90
CA SER A 65 -4.23 13.29 1.31
C SER A 65 -5.20 14.21 2.04
N LYS A 66 -6.49 14.10 1.74
CA LYS A 66 -7.56 14.87 2.41
C LYS A 66 -8.11 14.22 3.67
N HIS A 67 -7.76 12.96 3.93
CA HIS A 67 -8.31 12.17 5.05
C HIS A 67 -7.31 11.99 6.18
N THR A 68 -6.03 12.02 5.88
CA THR A 68 -4.96 11.85 6.86
C THR A 68 -3.71 12.61 6.46
N ALA A 69 -2.99 13.12 7.45
CA ALA A 69 -1.68 13.74 7.24
C ALA A 69 -0.53 12.71 7.13
N ILE A 70 -0.83 11.42 7.38
CA ILE A 70 0.19 10.36 7.48
C ILE A 70 0.44 9.71 6.12
N PHE A 71 -0.60 9.45 5.34
CA PHE A 71 -0.54 8.76 4.06
C PHE A 71 -1.05 9.62 2.92
N ASP A 72 -0.43 9.52 1.77
CA ASP A 72 -0.89 10.19 0.54
C ASP A 72 -1.77 9.25 -0.28
N TYR A 73 -1.37 7.97 -0.43
CA TYR A 73 -2.10 7.02 -1.26
C TYR A 73 -2.19 5.63 -0.61
N PHE A 74 -3.34 5.00 -0.76
CA PHE A 74 -3.53 3.57 -0.56
C PHE A 74 -3.64 2.86 -1.91
N VAL A 75 -2.85 1.83 -2.09
CA VAL A 75 -2.95 0.92 -3.23
C VAL A 75 -3.61 -0.37 -2.74
N ILE A 76 -4.66 -0.81 -3.40
CA ILE A 76 -5.42 -2.00 -3.04
C ILE A 76 -5.45 -2.93 -4.25
N ALA A 77 -5.08 -4.18 -4.04
CA ALA A 77 -5.06 -5.20 -5.07
C ALA A 77 -5.49 -6.55 -4.51
N THR A 78 -6.02 -7.42 -5.37
CA THR A 78 -6.44 -8.77 -5.03
C THR A 78 -5.56 -9.80 -5.73
N GLY A 79 -5.10 -10.80 -4.98
CA GLY A 79 -4.45 -11.99 -5.52
C GLY A 79 -5.34 -13.22 -5.40
N THR A 80 -5.16 -14.18 -6.30
CA THR A 80 -5.97 -15.41 -6.37
C THR A 80 -5.41 -16.56 -5.55
N SER A 81 -4.17 -16.45 -5.08
CA SER A 81 -3.51 -17.48 -4.28
C SER A 81 -2.47 -16.87 -3.36
N ARG A 82 -2.15 -17.60 -2.30
CA ARG A 82 -1.05 -17.26 -1.38
C ARG A 82 0.26 -17.02 -2.12
N ARG A 83 0.60 -17.91 -3.04
CA ARG A 83 1.82 -17.83 -3.84
C ARG A 83 1.86 -16.56 -4.68
N GLN A 84 0.73 -16.19 -5.29
CA GLN A 84 0.62 -14.97 -6.07
C GLN A 84 0.77 -13.72 -5.21
N LEU A 85 0.12 -13.69 -4.04
CA LEU A 85 0.25 -12.56 -3.10
C LEU A 85 1.70 -12.35 -2.66
N HIS A 86 2.43 -13.43 -2.37
CA HIS A 86 3.86 -13.35 -2.07
C HIS A 86 4.65 -12.82 -3.27
N ALA A 87 4.44 -13.37 -4.45
CA ALA A 87 5.12 -12.93 -5.67
C ALA A 87 4.86 -11.44 -5.95
N ILE A 88 3.62 -10.99 -5.85
CA ILE A 88 3.26 -9.58 -6.03
C ILE A 88 3.99 -8.70 -5.01
N SER A 89 4.02 -9.10 -3.74
CA SER A 89 4.70 -8.32 -2.69
C SER A 89 6.20 -8.21 -2.94
N GLU A 90 6.83 -9.31 -3.33
CA GLU A 90 8.28 -9.35 -3.63
C GLU A 90 8.64 -8.51 -4.87
N GLU A 91 7.82 -8.57 -5.92
CA GLU A 91 8.04 -7.77 -7.13
C GLU A 91 7.82 -6.27 -6.88
N ILE A 92 6.86 -5.92 -6.03
CA ILE A 92 6.67 -4.53 -5.62
C ILE A 92 7.88 -4.04 -4.82
N ASP A 93 8.37 -4.84 -3.86
CA ASP A 93 9.58 -4.49 -3.10
C ASP A 93 10.77 -4.30 -4.03
N HIS A 94 10.99 -5.22 -4.96
CA HIS A 94 12.05 -5.10 -5.95
C HIS A 94 11.91 -3.82 -6.78
N LYS A 95 10.72 -3.51 -7.25
CA LYS A 95 10.45 -2.30 -8.03
C LYS A 95 10.71 -1.03 -7.23
N LEU A 96 10.18 -0.94 -6.03
CA LEU A 96 10.25 0.28 -5.24
C LEU A 96 11.61 0.43 -4.53
N GLU A 97 12.17 -0.64 -3.96
CA GLU A 97 13.45 -0.56 -3.25
C GLU A 97 14.64 -0.53 -4.20
N ASP A 98 14.73 -1.46 -5.14
CA ASP A 98 15.93 -1.64 -5.97
C ASP A 98 15.97 -0.68 -7.16
N GLU A 99 14.83 -0.43 -7.80
CA GLU A 99 14.81 0.42 -8.98
C GLU A 99 14.53 1.91 -8.64
N LEU A 100 13.64 2.17 -7.69
CA LEU A 100 13.26 3.54 -7.32
C LEU A 100 13.95 4.04 -6.05
N ASN A 101 14.72 3.18 -5.39
CA ASN A 101 15.47 3.48 -4.18
C ASN A 101 14.59 4.01 -3.04
N ASP A 102 13.36 3.51 -2.96
CA ASP A 102 12.42 3.84 -1.88
C ASP A 102 12.23 2.62 -0.97
N LYS A 103 12.77 2.72 0.22
CA LYS A 103 12.88 1.60 1.15
C LYS A 103 11.59 1.37 1.92
N ARG A 104 11.09 0.13 1.91
CA ARG A 104 9.94 -0.25 2.71
C ARG A 104 10.24 -0.04 4.20
N MET A 105 9.32 0.60 4.90
CA MET A 105 9.40 0.84 6.33
C MET A 105 8.91 -0.36 7.15
N ASN A 106 7.87 -1.04 6.69
CA ASN A 106 7.27 -2.17 7.39
C ASN A 106 6.52 -3.11 6.45
N ILE A 107 6.39 -4.36 6.85
CA ILE A 107 5.52 -5.36 6.23
C ILE A 107 4.71 -6.08 7.32
N ASP A 108 3.42 -6.31 7.09
CA ASP A 108 2.54 -7.04 7.99
C ASP A 108 1.69 -8.05 7.21
N GLY A 109 1.35 -9.16 7.86
CA GLY A 109 0.46 -10.19 7.31
C GLY A 109 1.10 -11.11 6.26
N TYR A 110 2.41 -11.06 6.06
CA TYR A 110 3.10 -11.85 5.05
C TYR A 110 2.91 -13.37 5.25
N ASP A 111 3.02 -13.84 6.48
CA ASP A 111 2.92 -15.27 6.80
C ASP A 111 1.50 -15.84 6.58
N ASP A 112 0.47 -15.10 6.99
CA ASP A 112 -0.94 -15.49 6.79
C ASP A 112 -1.39 -15.40 5.32
N SER A 113 -0.82 -14.46 4.58
CA SER A 113 -1.09 -14.26 3.14
C SER A 113 -2.56 -14.03 2.79
N LYS A 114 -3.35 -13.52 3.71
CA LYS A 114 -4.73 -13.11 3.48
C LYS A 114 -4.85 -11.62 3.26
N TRP A 115 -4.04 -10.88 3.96
CA TRP A 115 -3.92 -9.43 3.87
C TRP A 115 -2.48 -9.03 4.18
N ILE A 116 -1.72 -8.73 3.12
CA ILE A 116 -0.34 -8.25 3.22
C ILE A 116 -0.36 -6.74 3.11
N VAL A 117 0.26 -6.06 4.07
CA VAL A 117 0.42 -4.61 4.09
C VAL A 117 1.88 -4.25 3.91
N LEU A 118 2.19 -3.48 2.88
CA LEU A 118 3.52 -2.94 2.61
C LEU A 118 3.51 -1.43 2.87
N ASP A 119 4.25 -0.98 3.86
CA ASP A 119 4.32 0.43 4.25
C ASP A 119 5.59 1.08 3.70
N TYR A 120 5.41 2.04 2.79
CA TYR A 120 6.47 2.88 2.22
C TYR A 120 6.42 4.32 2.73
N GLY A 121 5.75 4.56 3.85
CA GLY A 121 5.63 5.88 4.48
C GLY A 121 4.46 6.69 3.95
N THR A 122 4.55 7.23 2.76
CA THR A 122 3.46 8.01 2.14
C THR A 122 2.50 7.15 1.32
N VAL A 123 2.94 5.99 0.90
CA VAL A 123 2.14 5.02 0.15
C VAL A 123 2.06 3.73 0.94
N VAL A 124 0.86 3.24 1.17
CA VAL A 124 0.60 1.94 1.81
C VAL A 124 -0.09 1.03 0.80
N ILE A 125 0.44 -0.17 0.63
CA ILE A 125 -0.05 -1.14 -0.33
C ILE A 125 -0.74 -2.26 0.41
N HIS A 126 -1.99 -2.52 0.07
CA HIS A 126 -2.84 -3.55 0.64
C HIS A 126 -3.09 -4.65 -0.40
N LEU A 127 -2.55 -5.82 -0.15
CA LEU A 127 -2.73 -7.01 -0.98
C LEU A 127 -3.64 -7.99 -0.27
N PHE A 128 -4.80 -8.28 -0.84
CA PHE A 128 -5.81 -9.16 -0.25
C PHE A 128 -6.03 -10.43 -1.05
N ASP A 129 -6.42 -11.52 -0.37
CA ASP A 129 -7.21 -12.53 -1.04
C ASP A 129 -8.65 -12.02 -1.23
N GLU A 130 -9.43 -12.68 -2.09
CA GLU A 130 -10.77 -12.22 -2.46
C GLU A 130 -11.72 -12.14 -1.26
N ASP A 131 -11.75 -13.18 -0.44
CA ASP A 131 -12.65 -13.26 0.71
C ASP A 131 -12.32 -12.19 1.76
N THR A 132 -11.05 -12.00 2.04
CA THR A 132 -10.58 -11.01 3.02
C THR A 132 -10.87 -9.59 2.54
N ARG A 133 -10.70 -9.32 1.26
CA ARG A 133 -11.02 -8.01 0.68
C ARG A 133 -12.49 -7.66 0.82
N VAL A 134 -13.38 -8.61 0.51
CA VAL A 134 -14.83 -8.43 0.67
C VAL A 134 -15.19 -8.24 2.14
N PHE A 135 -14.59 -9.03 3.02
CA PHE A 135 -14.87 -8.99 4.45
C PHE A 135 -14.52 -7.63 5.09
N TYR A 136 -13.33 -7.10 4.81
CA TYR A 136 -12.90 -5.82 5.38
C TYR A 136 -13.43 -4.60 4.62
N SER A 137 -13.68 -4.74 3.33
CA SER A 137 -14.23 -3.65 2.48
C SER A 137 -13.52 -2.30 2.72
N LEU A 138 -12.21 -2.28 2.55
CA LEU A 138 -11.40 -1.08 2.83
C LEU A 138 -11.84 0.13 2.00
N GLU A 139 -12.28 -0.10 0.77
CA GLU A 139 -12.81 0.95 -0.10
C GLU A 139 -14.11 1.56 0.42
N ALA A 140 -14.94 0.76 1.11
CA ALA A 140 -16.16 1.26 1.73
C ALA A 140 -15.85 2.08 2.98
N LEU A 141 -14.85 1.69 3.77
CA LEU A 141 -14.39 2.46 4.94
C LEU A 141 -13.91 3.85 4.53
N TRP A 142 -13.21 3.95 3.42
CA TRP A 142 -12.69 5.20 2.86
C TRP A 142 -13.48 5.63 1.63
N GLY A 143 -14.80 5.47 1.67
CA GLY A 143 -15.70 5.76 0.54
C GLY A 143 -15.67 7.20 0.04
N ASP A 144 -15.29 8.14 0.90
CA ASP A 144 -15.13 9.56 0.55
C ASP A 144 -13.77 9.88 -0.11
N ALA A 145 -12.82 8.94 -0.08
CA ALA A 145 -11.52 9.12 -0.73
C ALA A 145 -11.66 9.07 -2.26
N ALA A 146 -11.02 10.00 -2.93
CA ALA A 146 -11.02 10.03 -4.39
C ALA A 146 -10.25 8.82 -4.95
N LYS A 147 -10.83 8.14 -5.93
CA LYS A 147 -10.15 7.08 -6.68
C LYS A 147 -9.31 7.70 -7.79
N VAL A 148 -8.06 7.29 -7.86
CA VAL A 148 -7.15 7.74 -8.92
C VAL A 148 -7.44 6.96 -10.20
N ASP A 149 -7.43 7.65 -11.34
CA ASP A 149 -7.62 7.01 -12.65
C ASP A 149 -6.38 6.19 -13.02
N LEU A 150 -6.57 4.90 -13.26
CA LEU A 150 -5.52 3.94 -13.60
C LEU A 150 -5.44 3.62 -15.10
N THR A 151 -6.28 4.23 -15.91
CA THR A 151 -6.43 3.88 -17.33
C THR A 151 -5.11 3.94 -18.09
N GLU A 152 -4.35 5.01 -17.96
CA GLU A 152 -3.07 5.16 -18.66
C GLU A 152 -1.99 4.21 -18.10
N THR A 153 -1.98 4.02 -16.79
CA THR A 153 -1.00 3.14 -16.12
C THR A 153 -1.18 1.68 -16.54
N LEU A 154 -2.44 1.24 -16.71
CA LEU A 154 -2.77 -0.15 -17.03
C LEU A 154 -2.89 -0.44 -18.54
N LYS A 155 -2.80 0.56 -19.39
CA LYS A 155 -3.02 0.46 -20.84
C LYS A 155 -2.09 -0.57 -21.53
N ASN A 156 -0.89 -0.74 -21.04
CA ASN A 156 0.12 -1.64 -21.63
C ASN A 156 0.42 -2.87 -20.77
N VAL A 157 -0.38 -3.12 -19.75
CA VAL A 157 -0.26 -4.31 -18.91
C VAL A 157 -1.04 -5.44 -19.57
N ARG A 158 -0.37 -6.57 -19.79
CA ARG A 158 -0.96 -7.78 -20.38
C ARG A 158 -1.21 -8.83 -19.30
#